data_c9cf470052553cd7700017683024fb7a
#
_entry.id   c9cf470052553cd7700017683024fb7a
#
_cell.length_a   1.000
_cell.length_b   1.000
_cell.length_c   1.000
_cell.angle_alpha   90.00
_cell.angle_beta   90.00
_cell.angle_gamma   90.00
#
_symmetry.space_group_name_H-M   'P 1'
#
loop_
_entity.id
_entity.type
_entity.pdbx_description
1 polymer ?
#
loop_
_entity_poly.entity_id
_entity_poly.type
_entity_poly.pdbx_seq_one_letter_code
_entity_poly.pdbx_strand_id
1 'polypeptide(L)'
;MKSFLAAIALFISFSTSAQYYYQDIVGTKETSAIMKAYRDNKVNRVVLNSYDENNTRSNDFYVEQQFSAVNQTLKTTTRSDMDHESVLTSYLDGNNNVIKTTDSSNIVTTVTNYTYNADGMLVSITSFSSDSAKRTTESEQHLWQYNNNKIARMLRIKNATDTTYIDFKLDGAGNVIEEQETRKGVKSPSIYYYYDNNNRLTDIVRYNNKAKRLLPEYMFEYSPANLVIQKITVPSNNDNYLIWRYQYNGQGLKTKEVIYNKQKELTGKIEYQYSFGL
;
A
#
# COMPACT_ATOMS: atom_id res chain seq x y z
N MET A 1 -15.84 4.15 26.70
CA MET A 1 -15.14 3.06 26.01
C MET A 1 -14.81 3.61 24.63
N LYS A 2 -13.53 3.89 24.34
CA LYS A 2 -13.12 4.53 23.10
C LYS A 2 -13.03 3.46 22.02
N SER A 3 -13.86 3.60 21.00
CA SER A 3 -13.88 2.75 19.80
C SER A 3 -12.53 2.83 19.10
N PHE A 4 -11.71 1.81 19.26
CA PHE A 4 -10.47 1.62 18.52
C PHE A 4 -10.83 0.94 17.18
N LEU A 5 -11.59 1.61 16.33
CA LEU A 5 -11.59 1.29 14.92
C LEU A 5 -10.34 1.96 14.34
N ALA A 6 -9.24 1.21 14.42
CA ALA A 6 -8.03 1.52 13.70
C ALA A 6 -8.42 1.76 12.25
N ALA A 7 -8.07 2.93 11.77
CA ALA A 7 -8.17 3.30 10.37
C ALA A 7 -7.78 2.10 9.51
N ILE A 8 -8.74 1.54 8.80
CA ILE A 8 -8.51 0.57 7.74
C ILE A 8 -7.78 1.35 6.68
N ALA A 9 -6.46 1.40 6.80
CA ALA A 9 -5.58 1.93 5.79
C ALA A 9 -5.61 0.97 4.60
N LEU A 10 -6.68 1.04 3.83
CA LEU A 10 -6.58 0.81 2.42
C LEU A 10 -5.75 1.97 1.89
N PHE A 11 -4.48 1.65 1.61
CA PHE A 11 -3.53 2.46 0.88
C PHE A 11 -2.87 3.64 1.61
N ILE A 12 -1.59 3.46 1.80
CA ILE A 12 -0.54 4.48 1.87
C ILE A 12 -0.81 5.57 2.92
N SER A 13 -0.98 5.17 4.18
CA SER A 13 -0.54 6.08 5.24
C SER A 13 0.96 6.21 5.08
N PHE A 14 1.43 7.41 4.83
CA PHE A 14 2.84 7.78 4.96
C PHE A 14 3.26 7.60 6.42
N SER A 15 3.36 6.33 6.85
CA SER A 15 4.07 6.00 8.06
C SER A 15 5.53 6.34 7.80
N THR A 16 6.13 7.13 8.66
CA THR A 16 7.49 7.64 8.58
C THR A 16 8.59 6.58 8.66
N SER A 17 8.32 5.34 8.37
CA SER A 17 9.29 4.25 8.28
C SER A 17 9.40 3.80 6.83
N ALA A 18 10.53 4.09 6.24
CA ALA A 18 10.89 3.85 4.87
C ALA A 18 10.74 2.39 4.45
N GLN A 19 9.73 2.10 3.64
CA GLN A 19 9.60 0.86 2.88
C GLN A 19 9.45 1.20 1.40
N TYR A 20 10.50 1.79 0.82
CA TYR A 20 10.45 2.35 -0.52
C TYR A 20 10.18 1.30 -1.59
N TYR A 21 10.86 0.15 -1.52
CA TYR A 21 10.63 -0.92 -2.49
C TYR A 21 9.21 -1.48 -2.41
N TYR A 22 8.76 -1.81 -1.21
CA TYR A 22 7.42 -2.35 -1.02
C TYR A 22 6.35 -1.32 -1.40
N GLN A 23 6.51 -0.09 -0.96
CA GLN A 23 5.53 0.96 -1.17
C GLN A 23 5.47 1.40 -2.64
N ASP A 24 6.62 1.65 -3.27
CA ASP A 24 6.70 2.21 -4.62
C ASP A 24 6.44 1.13 -5.68
N ILE A 25 7.19 0.03 -5.64
CA ILE A 25 7.16 -0.99 -6.71
C ILE A 25 6.04 -2.00 -6.45
N VAL A 26 5.95 -2.56 -5.24
CA VAL A 26 4.95 -3.57 -4.94
C VAL A 26 3.56 -2.96 -4.87
N GLY A 27 3.39 -1.84 -4.16
CA GLY A 27 2.10 -1.17 -3.99
C GLY A 27 1.50 -0.65 -5.31
N THR A 28 2.33 -0.11 -6.24
CA THR A 28 1.83 0.27 -7.57
C THR A 28 1.36 -0.94 -8.37
N LYS A 29 2.07 -2.08 -8.30
CA LYS A 29 1.66 -3.33 -8.95
C LYS A 29 0.37 -3.89 -8.36
N GLU A 30 0.21 -3.85 -7.03
CA GLU A 30 -1.03 -4.27 -6.36
C GLU A 30 -2.22 -3.41 -6.80
N THR A 31 -2.07 -2.09 -6.86
CA THR A 31 -3.11 -1.17 -7.35
C THR A 31 -3.48 -1.48 -8.81
N SER A 32 -2.50 -1.67 -9.67
CA SER A 32 -2.69 -2.05 -11.07
C SER A 32 -3.44 -3.38 -11.20
N ALA A 33 -3.10 -4.37 -10.38
CA ALA A 33 -3.76 -5.68 -10.38
C ALA A 33 -5.22 -5.58 -9.95
N ILE A 34 -5.54 -4.79 -8.92
CA ILE A 34 -6.93 -4.54 -8.48
C ILE A 34 -7.74 -3.88 -9.59
N MET A 35 -7.21 -2.82 -10.22
CA MET A 35 -7.92 -2.11 -11.28
C MET A 35 -8.11 -2.99 -12.52
N LYS A 36 -7.11 -3.83 -12.84
CA LYS A 36 -7.24 -4.85 -13.90
C LYS A 36 -8.34 -5.86 -13.56
N ALA A 37 -8.38 -6.37 -12.33
CA ALA A 37 -9.43 -7.30 -11.89
C ALA A 37 -10.82 -6.66 -11.98
N TYR A 38 -10.96 -5.38 -11.61
CA TYR A 38 -12.23 -4.66 -11.75
C TYR A 38 -12.64 -4.51 -13.22
N ARG A 39 -11.72 -4.18 -14.11
CA ARG A 39 -11.99 -4.09 -15.55
C ARG A 39 -12.42 -5.44 -16.12
N ASP A 40 -11.65 -6.49 -15.88
CA ASP A 40 -11.87 -7.83 -16.42
C ASP A 40 -13.23 -8.39 -15.98
N ASN A 41 -13.69 -8.02 -14.79
CA ASN A 41 -14.98 -8.45 -14.22
C ASN A 41 -16.11 -7.42 -14.37
N LYS A 42 -15.90 -6.33 -15.13
CA LYS A 42 -16.89 -5.25 -15.32
C LYS A 42 -17.40 -4.62 -14.02
N VAL A 43 -16.58 -4.60 -12.99
CA VAL A 43 -16.91 -3.92 -11.73
C VAL A 43 -16.92 -2.41 -11.98
N ASN A 44 -17.99 -1.72 -11.58
CA ASN A 44 -18.06 -0.27 -11.64
C ASN A 44 -18.09 0.39 -10.27
N ARG A 45 -18.55 -0.35 -9.23
CA ARG A 45 -18.65 0.18 -7.86
C ARG A 45 -18.42 -0.94 -6.85
N VAL A 46 -17.75 -0.60 -5.75
CA VAL A 46 -17.58 -1.49 -4.59
C VAL A 46 -17.88 -0.71 -3.33
N VAL A 47 -18.75 -1.24 -2.48
CA VAL A 47 -18.99 -0.69 -1.14
C VAL A 47 -18.38 -1.65 -0.12
N LEU A 48 -17.57 -1.12 0.78
CA LEU A 48 -16.96 -1.86 1.87
C LEU A 48 -17.76 -1.63 3.15
N ASN A 49 -18.40 -2.68 3.63
CA ASN A 49 -19.17 -2.65 4.88
C ASN A 49 -18.27 -3.12 6.02
N SER A 50 -18.01 -2.25 6.99
CA SER A 50 -17.20 -2.55 8.17
C SER A 50 -18.06 -2.98 9.34
N TYR A 51 -17.56 -3.94 10.13
CA TYR A 51 -18.21 -4.46 11.32
C TYR A 51 -17.19 -4.54 12.46
N ASP A 52 -17.66 -4.29 13.68
CA ASP A 52 -16.86 -4.41 14.89
C ASP A 52 -16.70 -5.89 15.36
N GLU A 53 -16.09 -6.09 16.51
CA GLU A 53 -15.88 -7.38 17.14
C GLU A 53 -17.17 -8.11 17.49
N ASN A 54 -18.28 -7.38 17.73
CA ASN A 54 -19.61 -7.92 18.02
C ASN A 54 -20.44 -8.17 16.77
N ASN A 55 -19.83 -8.04 15.58
CA ASN A 55 -20.50 -8.14 14.28
C ASN A 55 -21.58 -7.05 14.07
N THR A 56 -21.45 -5.91 14.74
CA THR A 56 -22.29 -4.75 14.54
C THR A 56 -21.73 -3.91 13.42
N ARG A 57 -22.55 -3.52 12.46
CA ARG A 57 -22.12 -2.67 11.35
C ARG A 57 -21.70 -1.29 11.88
N SER A 58 -20.52 -0.84 11.48
CA SER A 58 -20.06 0.52 11.76
C SER A 58 -20.84 1.50 10.88
N ASN A 59 -21.48 2.48 11.50
CA ASN A 59 -22.14 3.55 10.80
C ASN A 59 -21.22 4.77 10.59
N ASP A 60 -20.13 4.83 11.34
CA ASP A 60 -19.19 5.96 11.34
C ASP A 60 -18.05 5.79 10.35
N PHE A 61 -17.98 4.60 9.70
CA PHE A 61 -16.96 4.29 8.73
C PHE A 61 -17.58 3.81 7.42
N TYR A 62 -17.26 4.53 6.34
CA TYR A 62 -17.74 4.24 5.00
C TYR A 62 -16.60 4.29 4.00
N VAL A 63 -16.50 3.25 3.17
CA VAL A 63 -15.59 3.23 2.03
C VAL A 63 -16.34 2.81 0.78
N GLU A 64 -16.18 3.60 -0.26
CA GLU A 64 -16.71 3.31 -1.58
C GLU A 64 -15.60 3.45 -2.62
N GLN A 65 -15.56 2.49 -3.53
CA GLN A 65 -14.69 2.54 -4.70
C GLN A 65 -15.56 2.64 -5.95
N GLN A 66 -15.22 3.59 -6.83
CA GLN A 66 -15.83 3.77 -8.13
C GLN A 66 -14.77 3.57 -9.21
N PHE A 67 -14.95 2.57 -10.05
CA PHE A 67 -14.03 2.25 -11.15
C PHE A 67 -14.65 2.68 -12.49
N SER A 68 -13.88 3.42 -13.28
CA SER A 68 -14.22 3.81 -14.64
C SER A 68 -13.23 3.17 -15.62
N ALA A 69 -13.69 2.19 -16.37
CA ALA A 69 -12.87 1.56 -17.42
C ALA A 69 -12.56 2.53 -18.57
N VAL A 70 -13.49 3.45 -18.89
CA VAL A 70 -13.32 4.46 -19.94
C VAL A 70 -12.24 5.47 -19.57
N ASN A 71 -12.30 6.00 -18.35
CA ASN A 71 -11.35 7.00 -17.86
C ASN A 71 -10.10 6.34 -17.25
N GLN A 72 -10.06 5.02 -17.11
CA GLN A 72 -8.98 4.25 -16.47
C GLN A 72 -8.69 4.77 -15.06
N THR A 73 -9.74 5.01 -14.27
CA THR A 73 -9.62 5.57 -12.92
C THR A 73 -10.27 4.69 -11.88
N LEU A 74 -9.67 4.66 -10.69
CA LEU A 74 -10.25 4.13 -9.47
C LEU A 74 -10.32 5.24 -8.43
N LYS A 75 -11.53 5.67 -8.09
CA LYS A 75 -11.78 6.65 -7.04
C LYS A 75 -12.21 5.92 -5.78
N THR A 76 -11.48 6.09 -4.68
CA THR A 76 -11.82 5.57 -3.35
C THR A 76 -12.20 6.74 -2.46
N THR A 77 -13.42 6.75 -1.98
CA THR A 77 -13.91 7.72 -0.98
C THR A 77 -13.96 7.04 0.38
N THR A 78 -13.32 7.62 1.37
CA THR A 78 -13.30 7.12 2.75
C THR A 78 -13.86 8.19 3.68
N ARG A 79 -14.81 7.81 4.54
CA ARG A 79 -15.30 8.64 5.65
C ARG A 79 -15.07 7.90 6.95
N SER A 80 -14.46 8.56 7.93
CA SER A 80 -14.11 7.97 9.23
C SER A 80 -14.91 8.53 10.42
N ASP A 81 -15.71 9.53 10.19
CA ASP A 81 -16.73 10.14 11.07
C ASP A 81 -17.51 11.16 10.24
N MET A 82 -18.43 11.94 10.86
CA MET A 82 -19.29 12.84 10.11
C MET A 82 -18.56 13.96 9.36
N ASP A 83 -17.32 14.29 9.74
CA ASP A 83 -16.62 15.49 9.27
C ASP A 83 -15.35 15.21 8.46
N HIS A 84 -14.87 13.95 8.41
CA HIS A 84 -13.61 13.61 7.77
C HIS A 84 -13.81 12.71 6.55
N GLU A 85 -13.77 13.32 5.37
CA GLU A 85 -13.75 12.60 4.10
C GLU A 85 -12.40 12.74 3.44
N SER A 86 -11.88 11.63 2.92
CA SER A 86 -10.73 11.62 2.01
C SER A 86 -11.08 10.93 0.70
N VAL A 87 -10.50 11.42 -0.38
CA VAL A 87 -10.71 10.89 -1.72
C VAL A 87 -9.38 10.61 -2.37
N LEU A 88 -9.09 9.33 -2.58
CA LEU A 88 -7.95 8.88 -3.37
C LEU A 88 -8.42 8.50 -4.78
N THR A 89 -7.83 9.11 -5.80
CA THR A 89 -8.06 8.73 -7.20
C THR A 89 -6.76 8.25 -7.82
N SER A 90 -6.76 7.02 -8.34
CA SER A 90 -5.66 6.44 -9.10
C SER A 90 -5.99 6.44 -10.58
N TYR A 91 -5.00 6.76 -11.41
CA TYR A 91 -5.12 6.82 -12.86
C TYR A 91 -4.15 5.82 -13.49
N LEU A 92 -4.61 5.07 -14.50
CA LEU A 92 -3.78 4.15 -15.27
C LEU A 92 -3.50 4.69 -16.67
N ASP A 93 -2.38 4.23 -17.25
CA ASP A 93 -2.13 4.31 -18.69
C ASP A 93 -2.72 3.11 -19.45
N GLY A 94 -2.51 3.09 -20.78
CA GLY A 94 -2.94 1.97 -21.63
C GLY A 94 -2.26 0.63 -21.33
N ASN A 95 -1.14 0.63 -20.64
CA ASN A 95 -0.37 -0.55 -20.21
C ASN A 95 -0.75 -1.04 -18.81
N ASN A 96 -1.74 -0.44 -18.18
CA ASN A 96 -2.17 -0.67 -16.79
C ASN A 96 -1.14 -0.23 -15.73
N ASN A 97 -0.24 0.69 -16.03
CA ASN A 97 0.62 1.28 -15.01
C ASN A 97 -0.12 2.43 -14.30
N VAL A 98 0.05 2.55 -13.01
CA VAL A 98 -0.41 3.72 -12.26
C VAL A 98 0.47 4.91 -12.65
N ILE A 99 -0.09 5.91 -13.34
CA ILE A 99 0.65 7.10 -13.80
C ILE A 99 0.45 8.32 -12.92
N LYS A 100 -0.63 8.33 -12.13
CA LYS A 100 -0.94 9.43 -11.23
C LYS A 100 -1.83 8.95 -10.09
N THR A 101 -1.66 9.54 -8.92
CA THR A 101 -2.67 9.53 -7.85
C THR A 101 -2.95 10.94 -7.37
N THR A 102 -4.18 11.18 -6.95
CA THR A 102 -4.57 12.39 -6.22
C THR A 102 -5.23 11.94 -4.92
N ASP A 103 -4.68 12.36 -3.80
CA ASP A 103 -5.23 12.13 -2.48
C ASP A 103 -5.63 13.47 -1.88
N SER A 104 -6.90 13.63 -1.56
CA SER A 104 -7.44 14.87 -1.01
C SER A 104 -8.24 14.59 0.24
N SER A 105 -7.95 15.35 1.28
CA SER A 105 -8.73 15.47 2.51
C SER A 105 -9.19 16.91 2.68
N ASN A 106 -9.95 17.19 3.73
CA ASN A 106 -10.41 18.55 4.05
C ASN A 106 -9.26 19.56 4.23
N ILE A 107 -8.07 19.08 4.55
CA ILE A 107 -6.92 19.90 4.96
C ILE A 107 -5.80 19.86 3.92
N VAL A 108 -5.49 18.68 3.38
CA VAL A 108 -4.31 18.44 2.53
C VAL A 108 -4.71 17.80 1.21
N THR A 109 -4.08 18.25 0.14
CA THR A 109 -4.14 17.58 -1.16
C THR A 109 -2.74 17.17 -1.57
N THR A 110 -2.57 15.89 -1.92
CA THR A 110 -1.33 15.34 -2.46
C THR A 110 -1.56 14.86 -3.88
N VAL A 111 -0.70 15.29 -4.80
CA VAL A 111 -0.67 14.81 -6.19
C VAL A 111 0.65 14.07 -6.38
N THR A 112 0.57 12.80 -6.79
CA THR A 112 1.74 11.99 -7.09
C THR A 112 1.72 11.55 -8.54
N ASN A 113 2.81 11.77 -9.27
CA ASN A 113 2.98 11.34 -10.64
C ASN A 113 4.05 10.24 -10.70
N TYR A 114 3.82 9.25 -11.58
CA TYR A 114 4.67 8.09 -11.79
C TYR A 114 5.14 8.06 -13.24
N THR A 115 6.42 7.80 -13.46
CA THR A 115 7.02 7.73 -14.79
C THR A 115 7.70 6.38 -14.99
N TYR A 116 7.51 5.79 -16.16
CA TYR A 116 8.06 4.48 -16.52
C TYR A 116 8.96 4.63 -17.75
N ASN A 117 9.98 3.78 -17.86
CA ASN A 117 10.78 3.68 -19.07
C ASN A 117 10.10 2.82 -20.14
N ALA A 118 10.76 2.64 -21.28
CA ALA A 118 10.23 1.85 -22.40
C ALA A 118 10.01 0.36 -22.06
N ASP A 119 10.73 -0.17 -21.05
CA ASP A 119 10.58 -1.55 -20.58
C ASP A 119 9.48 -1.69 -19.51
N GLY A 120 8.73 -0.62 -19.21
CA GLY A 120 7.67 -0.61 -18.21
C GLY A 120 8.17 -0.57 -16.76
N MET A 121 9.44 -0.25 -16.52
CA MET A 121 9.98 -0.12 -15.18
C MET A 121 9.77 1.29 -14.64
N LEU A 122 9.35 1.40 -13.38
CA LEU A 122 9.15 2.66 -12.68
C LEU A 122 10.49 3.40 -12.52
N VAL A 123 10.64 4.59 -13.09
CA VAL A 123 11.88 5.37 -13.02
C VAL A 123 11.75 6.62 -12.14
N SER A 124 10.55 7.15 -11.96
CA SER A 124 10.34 8.32 -11.10
C SER A 124 8.97 8.30 -10.45
N ILE A 125 8.94 8.72 -9.19
CA ILE A 125 7.73 9.15 -8.48
C ILE A 125 7.97 10.58 -8.03
N THR A 126 7.00 11.48 -8.26
CA THR A 126 7.09 12.87 -7.79
C THR A 126 5.79 13.25 -7.11
N SER A 127 5.86 13.56 -5.83
CA SER A 127 4.72 13.95 -5.00
C SER A 127 4.81 15.42 -4.61
N PHE A 128 3.66 16.10 -4.66
CA PHE A 128 3.48 17.45 -4.17
C PHE A 128 2.28 17.46 -3.21
N SER A 129 2.52 17.90 -1.99
CA SER A 129 1.48 18.07 -0.97
C SER A 129 1.31 19.55 -0.65
N SER A 130 0.06 20.00 -0.58
CA SER A 130 -0.29 21.37 -0.19
C SER A 130 -1.45 21.36 0.80
N ASP A 131 -1.43 22.27 1.78
CA ASP A 131 -2.58 22.51 2.64
C ASP A 131 -3.69 23.28 1.87
N SER A 132 -4.93 23.23 2.39
CA SER A 132 -6.09 23.90 1.76
C SER A 132 -5.91 25.42 1.65
N ALA A 133 -5.09 26.03 2.49
CA ALA A 133 -4.73 27.44 2.49
C ALA A 133 -3.51 27.74 1.61
N LYS A 134 -2.87 26.71 1.01
CA LYS A 134 -1.63 26.80 0.21
C LYS A 134 -0.47 27.50 0.94
N ARG A 135 -0.43 27.38 2.27
CA ARG A 135 0.59 28.02 3.11
C ARG A 135 1.86 27.22 3.17
N THR A 136 1.73 25.88 3.07
CA THR A 136 2.85 24.94 3.07
C THR A 136 2.76 24.05 1.84
N THR A 137 3.88 23.90 1.16
CA THR A 137 4.04 22.93 0.06
C THR A 137 5.23 22.06 0.38
N GLU A 138 5.02 20.76 0.33
CA GLU A 138 6.09 19.79 0.45
C GLU A 138 6.22 19.03 -0.88
N SER A 139 7.44 18.76 -1.28
CA SER A 139 7.74 17.92 -2.44
C SER A 139 8.63 16.76 -2.06
N GLU A 140 8.34 15.60 -2.64
CA GLU A 140 9.20 14.43 -2.52
C GLU A 140 9.35 13.77 -3.89
N GLN A 141 10.56 13.40 -4.24
CA GLN A 141 10.87 12.72 -5.48
C GLN A 141 11.65 11.44 -5.17
N HIS A 142 11.25 10.32 -5.79
CA HIS A 142 11.98 9.07 -5.83
C HIS A 142 12.49 8.84 -7.25
N LEU A 143 13.80 8.68 -7.41
CA LEU A 143 14.45 8.39 -8.69
C LEU A 143 15.03 6.98 -8.64
N TRP A 144 14.43 6.07 -9.39
CA TRP A 144 14.82 4.67 -9.46
C TRP A 144 15.91 4.45 -10.52
N GLN A 145 16.97 3.80 -10.13
CA GLN A 145 18.11 3.47 -10.97
C GLN A 145 18.24 1.97 -11.15
N TYR A 146 18.48 1.57 -12.39
CA TYR A 146 18.59 0.17 -12.78
C TYR A 146 19.96 -0.10 -13.39
N ASN A 147 20.48 -1.30 -13.16
CA ASN A 147 21.65 -1.84 -13.83
C ASN A 147 21.24 -3.15 -14.51
N ASN A 148 21.38 -3.22 -15.85
CA ASN A 148 20.93 -4.36 -16.67
C ASN A 148 19.48 -4.79 -16.33
N ASN A 149 18.54 -3.84 -16.32
CA ASN A 149 17.14 -4.01 -16.00
C ASN A 149 16.86 -4.56 -14.57
N LYS A 150 17.85 -4.52 -13.68
CA LYS A 150 17.69 -4.89 -12.29
C LYS A 150 17.80 -3.66 -11.40
N ILE A 151 16.94 -3.56 -10.39
CA ILE A 151 16.95 -2.48 -9.42
C ILE A 151 18.32 -2.43 -8.73
N ALA A 152 18.95 -1.25 -8.69
CA ALA A 152 20.24 -1.04 -8.04
C ALA A 152 20.16 -0.03 -6.91
N ARG A 153 19.51 1.11 -7.15
CA ARG A 153 19.44 2.23 -6.20
C ARG A 153 18.17 3.05 -6.42
N MET A 154 17.73 3.73 -5.37
CA MET A 154 16.76 4.81 -5.46
C MET A 154 17.30 6.03 -4.71
N LEU A 155 17.05 7.21 -5.25
CA LEU A 155 17.30 8.48 -4.60
C LEU A 155 15.96 9.04 -4.13
N ARG A 156 15.84 9.34 -2.85
CA ARG A 156 14.75 10.10 -2.28
C ARG A 156 15.21 11.53 -2.06
N ILE A 157 14.50 12.49 -2.66
CA ILE A 157 14.82 13.91 -2.57
C ILE A 157 13.63 14.64 -1.98
N LYS A 158 13.78 15.19 -0.77
CA LYS A 158 12.77 16.01 -0.10
C LYS A 158 13.04 17.48 -0.31
N ASN A 159 12.00 18.23 -0.71
CA ASN A 159 12.05 19.69 -0.88
C ASN A 159 13.26 20.15 -1.71
N ALA A 160 13.63 19.37 -2.74
CA ALA A 160 14.74 19.58 -3.66
C ALA A 160 16.15 19.69 -3.02
N THR A 161 16.29 19.47 -1.72
CA THR A 161 17.57 19.70 -1.01
C THR A 161 18.04 18.53 -0.16
N ASP A 162 17.13 17.76 0.43
CA ASP A 162 17.46 16.67 1.35
C ASP A 162 17.46 15.34 0.62
N THR A 163 18.63 14.84 0.27
CA THR A 163 18.81 13.60 -0.48
C THR A 163 19.16 12.44 0.44
N THR A 164 18.45 11.34 0.26
CA THR A 164 18.69 10.04 0.87
C THR A 164 18.93 9.02 -0.22
N TYR A 165 19.95 8.18 -0.07
CA TYR A 165 20.28 7.09 -0.99
C TYR A 165 19.77 5.78 -0.43
N ILE A 166 19.11 5.00 -1.26
CA ILE A 166 18.62 3.67 -0.93
C ILE A 166 19.26 2.67 -1.89
N ASP A 167 20.12 1.82 -1.37
CA ASP A 167 20.80 0.76 -2.13
C ASP A 167 20.06 -0.56 -1.93
N PHE A 168 19.96 -1.35 -3.01
CA PHE A 168 19.28 -2.64 -3.02
C PHE A 168 20.25 -3.79 -3.30
N LYS A 169 20.06 -4.91 -2.59
CA LYS A 169 20.67 -6.19 -2.94
C LYS A 169 19.61 -7.12 -3.47
N LEU A 170 20.01 -7.93 -4.44
CA LEU A 170 19.14 -8.89 -5.11
C LEU A 170 19.65 -10.32 -4.87
N ASP A 171 18.70 -11.26 -4.88
CA ASP A 171 19.02 -12.69 -4.97
C ASP A 171 19.33 -13.11 -6.43
N GLY A 172 19.60 -14.40 -6.62
CA GLY A 172 19.88 -14.97 -7.95
C GLY A 172 18.71 -14.89 -8.92
N ALA A 173 17.48 -14.84 -8.42
CA ALA A 173 16.25 -14.69 -9.20
C ALA A 173 15.95 -13.22 -9.58
N GLY A 174 16.64 -12.27 -8.95
CA GLY A 174 16.44 -10.82 -9.16
C GLY A 174 15.45 -10.19 -8.20
N ASN A 175 15.03 -10.88 -7.15
CA ASN A 175 14.19 -10.32 -6.11
C ASN A 175 15.03 -9.44 -5.18
N VAL A 176 14.47 -8.32 -4.73
CA VAL A 176 15.10 -7.46 -3.71
C VAL A 176 15.08 -8.17 -2.36
N ILE A 177 16.27 -8.48 -1.81
CA ILE A 177 16.40 -9.15 -0.50
C ILE A 177 16.85 -8.23 0.62
N GLU A 178 17.41 -7.06 0.27
CA GLU A 178 17.85 -6.07 1.25
C GLU A 178 17.68 -4.66 0.68
N GLU A 179 17.22 -3.76 1.53
CA GLU A 179 17.14 -2.32 1.30
C GLU A 179 17.95 -1.61 2.38
N GLN A 180 18.89 -0.76 1.98
CA GLN A 180 19.79 -0.04 2.87
C GLN A 180 19.73 1.45 2.62
N GLU A 181 19.16 2.19 3.56
CA GLU A 181 19.13 3.66 3.52
C GLU A 181 20.46 4.27 4.01
N THR A 182 20.91 5.31 3.30
CA THR A 182 22.03 6.17 3.71
C THR A 182 21.65 7.64 3.56
N ARG A 183 21.62 8.39 4.66
CA ARG A 183 21.33 9.83 4.68
C ARG A 183 22.47 10.58 5.34
N LYS A 184 23.00 11.60 4.67
CA LYS A 184 24.15 12.41 5.16
C LYS A 184 25.34 11.54 5.63
N GLY A 185 25.61 10.43 4.91
CA GLY A 185 26.67 9.49 5.24
C GLY A 185 26.37 8.51 6.36
N VAL A 186 25.21 8.60 7.01
CA VAL A 186 24.79 7.69 8.09
C VAL A 186 23.87 6.61 7.51
N LYS A 187 24.20 5.36 7.77
CA LYS A 187 23.38 4.19 7.39
C LYS A 187 22.35 3.89 8.46
N SER A 188 21.08 3.73 8.05
CA SER A 188 20.03 3.15 8.88
C SER A 188 20.16 1.62 8.94
N PRO A 189 19.52 0.93 9.90
CA PRO A 189 19.38 -0.53 9.84
C PRO A 189 18.70 -0.97 8.54
N SER A 190 19.22 -2.06 7.93
CA SER A 190 18.65 -2.60 6.70
C SER A 190 17.26 -3.18 6.91
N ILE A 191 16.46 -3.18 5.84
CA ILE A 191 15.21 -3.89 5.71
C ILE A 191 15.47 -5.12 4.86
N TYR A 192 14.92 -6.27 5.28
CA TYR A 192 15.10 -7.54 4.60
C TYR A 192 13.77 -8.06 4.07
N TYR A 193 13.80 -8.63 2.86
CA TYR A 193 12.68 -9.19 2.15
C TYR A 193 12.91 -10.67 1.90
N TYR A 194 11.93 -11.50 2.21
CA TYR A 194 11.99 -12.94 2.02
C TYR A 194 10.92 -13.39 1.03
N TYR A 195 11.21 -14.43 0.30
CA TYR A 195 10.35 -14.93 -0.76
C TYR A 195 10.19 -16.45 -0.65
N ASP A 196 9.06 -16.95 -1.12
CA ASP A 196 8.84 -18.38 -1.27
C ASP A 196 9.44 -18.92 -2.58
N ASN A 197 9.30 -20.22 -2.81
CA ASN A 197 9.82 -20.90 -4.01
C ASN A 197 9.15 -20.43 -5.32
N ASN A 198 8.06 -19.68 -5.23
CA ASN A 198 7.36 -19.09 -6.37
C ASN A 198 7.71 -17.59 -6.58
N ASN A 199 8.76 -17.10 -5.91
CA ASN A 199 9.19 -15.69 -5.89
C ASN A 199 8.10 -14.72 -5.39
N ARG A 200 7.23 -15.16 -4.46
CA ARG A 200 6.24 -14.31 -3.81
C ARG A 200 6.79 -13.80 -2.47
N LEU A 201 6.65 -12.52 -2.22
CA LEU A 201 7.11 -11.88 -0.99
C LEU A 201 6.39 -12.46 0.23
N THR A 202 7.11 -13.12 1.14
CA THR A 202 6.52 -13.72 2.35
C THR A 202 6.73 -12.89 3.59
N ASP A 203 7.88 -12.20 3.72
CA ASP A 203 8.19 -11.45 4.93
C ASP A 203 8.92 -10.15 4.62
N ILE A 204 8.64 -9.13 5.40
CA ILE A 204 9.42 -7.90 5.48
C ILE A 204 9.91 -7.78 6.92
N VAL A 205 11.24 -7.76 7.10
CA VAL A 205 11.89 -7.89 8.39
C VAL A 205 12.74 -6.67 8.69
N ARG A 206 12.65 -6.12 9.90
CA ARG A 206 13.45 -4.99 10.36
C ARG A 206 14.12 -5.28 11.69
N TYR A 207 15.19 -4.52 11.97
CA TYR A 207 15.81 -4.53 13.29
C TYR A 207 14.92 -3.80 14.30
N ASN A 208 14.49 -4.51 15.33
CA ASN A 208 13.72 -3.94 16.43
C ASN A 208 14.66 -3.50 17.55
N ASN A 209 14.73 -2.18 17.78
CA ASN A 209 15.62 -1.60 18.77
C ASN A 209 15.29 -2.01 20.22
N LYS A 210 14.02 -2.28 20.52
CA LYS A 210 13.58 -2.71 21.86
C LYS A 210 13.95 -4.17 22.11
N ALA A 211 13.69 -5.04 21.14
CA ALA A 211 14.00 -6.47 21.23
C ALA A 211 15.46 -6.81 20.90
N LYS A 212 16.25 -5.84 20.37
CA LYS A 212 17.66 -6.00 19.95
C LYS A 212 17.86 -7.14 18.94
N ARG A 213 16.88 -7.39 18.06
CA ARG A 213 16.92 -8.45 17.04
C ARG A 213 16.09 -8.09 15.82
N LEU A 214 16.26 -8.82 14.75
CA LEU A 214 15.40 -8.76 13.57
C LEU A 214 14.03 -9.36 13.91
N LEU A 215 12.96 -8.63 13.58
CA LEU A 215 11.57 -9.08 13.71
C LEU A 215 10.81 -8.79 12.42
N PRO A 216 9.88 -9.67 12.02
CA PRO A 216 9.00 -9.38 10.91
C PRO A 216 8.08 -8.21 11.25
N GLU A 217 7.90 -7.30 10.30
CA GLU A 217 6.93 -6.22 10.33
C GLU A 217 5.67 -6.60 9.55
N TYR A 218 5.87 -7.35 8.45
CA TYR A 218 4.81 -7.96 7.67
C TYR A 218 5.13 -9.42 7.36
N MET A 219 4.10 -10.26 7.36
CA MET A 219 4.15 -11.64 6.88
C MET A 219 2.95 -11.88 5.97
N PHE A 220 3.14 -12.62 4.88
CA PHE A 220 2.12 -12.89 3.88
C PHE A 220 2.00 -14.38 3.58
N GLU A 221 0.78 -14.86 3.43
CA GLU A 221 0.48 -16.20 2.93
C GLU A 221 -0.37 -16.12 1.68
N TYR A 222 -0.15 -17.04 0.75
CA TYR A 222 -0.79 -17.03 -0.56
C TYR A 222 -1.57 -18.30 -0.84
N SER A 223 -2.66 -18.14 -1.58
CA SER A 223 -3.36 -19.27 -2.18
C SER A 223 -2.57 -19.85 -3.36
N PRO A 224 -2.96 -21.06 -3.86
CA PRO A 224 -2.42 -21.58 -5.14
C PRO A 224 -2.67 -20.67 -6.34
N ALA A 225 -3.71 -19.82 -6.29
CA ALA A 225 -4.02 -18.82 -7.30
C ALA A 225 -3.24 -17.50 -7.16
N ASN A 226 -2.16 -17.46 -6.36
CA ASN A 226 -1.33 -16.28 -6.08
C ASN A 226 -2.06 -15.10 -5.41
N LEU A 227 -3.19 -15.34 -4.77
CA LEU A 227 -3.90 -14.32 -3.99
C LEU A 227 -3.39 -14.36 -2.54
N VAL A 228 -3.16 -13.19 -1.94
CA VAL A 228 -2.82 -13.09 -0.50
C VAL A 228 -4.03 -13.51 0.31
N ILE A 229 -3.93 -14.61 1.06
CA ILE A 229 -5.02 -15.13 1.92
C ILE A 229 -4.84 -14.75 3.38
N GLN A 230 -3.63 -14.44 3.80
CA GLN A 230 -3.34 -13.93 5.13
C GLN A 230 -2.23 -12.87 5.07
N LYS A 231 -2.37 -11.83 5.88
CA LYS A 231 -1.34 -10.84 6.16
C LYS A 231 -1.25 -10.66 7.67
N ILE A 232 -0.05 -10.69 8.22
CA ILE A 232 0.19 -10.31 9.62
C ILE A 232 0.93 -8.98 9.61
N THR A 233 0.48 -8.04 10.44
CA THR A 233 1.12 -6.73 10.61
C THR A 233 1.58 -6.57 12.04
N VAL A 234 2.87 -6.27 12.24
CA VAL A 234 3.49 -6.12 13.55
C VAL A 234 3.95 -4.66 13.69
N PRO A 235 3.23 -3.81 14.43
CA PRO A 235 3.65 -2.43 14.65
C PRO A 235 5.00 -2.35 15.37
N SER A 236 5.88 -1.45 14.93
CA SER A 236 7.28 -1.36 15.39
C SER A 236 7.45 -1.08 16.90
N ASN A 237 6.45 -0.52 17.57
CA ASN A 237 6.51 -0.13 18.98
C ASN A 237 5.53 -0.88 19.88
N ASN A 238 4.88 -1.92 19.37
CA ASN A 238 3.86 -2.66 20.10
C ASN A 238 4.15 -4.15 20.07
N ASP A 239 3.89 -4.84 21.17
CA ASP A 239 3.98 -6.30 21.27
C ASP A 239 2.73 -7.00 20.68
N ASN A 240 1.76 -6.23 20.21
CA ASN A 240 0.55 -6.72 19.57
C ASN A 240 0.71 -6.74 18.05
N TYR A 241 0.20 -7.77 17.42
CA TYR A 241 0.10 -7.88 15.97
C TYR A 241 -1.36 -8.11 15.57
N LEU A 242 -1.67 -7.80 14.32
CA LEU A 242 -2.97 -8.06 13.72
C LEU A 242 -2.82 -9.11 12.63
N ILE A 243 -3.78 -10.04 12.60
CA ILE A 243 -3.89 -11.08 11.58
C ILE A 243 -5.08 -10.71 10.69
N TRP A 244 -4.80 -10.46 9.42
CA TRP A 244 -5.79 -10.19 8.38
C TRP A 244 -5.98 -11.46 7.56
N ARG A 245 -7.21 -11.95 7.43
CA ARG A 245 -7.57 -13.08 6.56
C ARG A 245 -8.50 -12.62 5.46
N TYR A 246 -8.17 -13.01 4.24
CA TYR A 246 -8.86 -12.56 3.04
C TYR A 246 -9.60 -13.72 2.38
N GLN A 247 -10.81 -13.45 1.91
CA GLN A 247 -11.61 -14.38 1.13
C GLN A 247 -11.88 -13.77 -0.24
N TYR A 248 -11.92 -14.62 -1.26
CA TYR A 248 -12.14 -14.23 -2.64
C TYR A 248 -13.24 -15.10 -3.26
N ASN A 249 -13.95 -14.57 -4.25
CA ASN A 249 -14.86 -15.34 -5.08
C ASN A 249 -14.11 -16.08 -6.21
N GLY A 250 -14.82 -16.84 -7.02
CA GLY A 250 -14.25 -17.56 -8.16
C GLY A 250 -13.64 -16.69 -9.27
N GLN A 251 -13.90 -15.40 -9.25
CA GLN A 251 -13.36 -14.39 -10.17
C GLN A 251 -12.10 -13.70 -9.61
N GLY A 252 -11.62 -14.09 -8.42
CA GLY A 252 -10.48 -13.47 -7.75
C GLY A 252 -10.80 -12.09 -7.12
N LEU A 253 -12.06 -11.72 -7.03
CA LEU A 253 -12.48 -10.50 -6.33
C LEU A 253 -12.57 -10.76 -4.82
N LYS A 254 -12.01 -9.88 -4.00
CA LYS A 254 -12.02 -10.00 -2.56
C LYS A 254 -13.45 -9.81 -2.03
N THR A 255 -13.97 -10.77 -1.30
CA THR A 255 -15.33 -10.73 -0.76
C THR A 255 -15.36 -10.36 0.72
N LYS A 256 -14.27 -10.66 1.44
CA LYS A 256 -14.22 -10.45 2.89
C LYS A 256 -12.79 -10.29 3.39
N GLU A 257 -12.64 -9.46 4.40
CA GLU A 257 -11.46 -9.39 5.27
C GLU A 257 -11.90 -9.60 6.71
N VAL A 258 -11.16 -10.41 7.44
CA VAL A 258 -11.41 -10.66 8.87
C VAL A 258 -10.14 -10.36 9.64
N ILE A 259 -10.25 -9.56 10.69
CA ILE A 259 -9.12 -9.05 11.45
C ILE A 259 -9.16 -9.66 12.84
N TYR A 260 -8.05 -10.24 13.26
CA TYR A 260 -7.86 -10.83 14.58
C TYR A 260 -6.67 -10.17 15.28
N ASN A 261 -6.75 -10.09 16.62
CA ASN A 261 -5.61 -9.74 17.45
C ASN A 261 -4.67 -10.95 17.64
N LYS A 262 -3.58 -10.77 18.39
CA LYS A 262 -2.59 -11.84 18.66
C LYS A 262 -3.16 -13.02 19.47
N GLN A 263 -4.26 -12.83 20.22
CA GLN A 263 -4.98 -13.88 20.92
C GLN A 263 -5.94 -14.64 20.02
N LYS A 264 -6.00 -14.29 18.72
CA LYS A 264 -6.93 -14.79 17.71
C LYS A 264 -8.40 -14.44 18.02
N GLU A 265 -8.63 -13.37 18.77
CA GLU A 265 -9.95 -12.81 19.00
C GLU A 265 -10.31 -11.89 17.84
N LEU A 266 -11.56 -11.93 17.40
CA LEU A 266 -12.09 -11.08 16.34
C LEU A 266 -12.02 -9.61 16.79
N THR A 267 -11.42 -8.75 15.98
CA THR A 267 -11.39 -7.30 16.20
C THR A 267 -12.27 -6.55 15.22
N GLY A 268 -12.57 -7.16 14.08
CA GLY A 268 -13.46 -6.60 13.08
C GLY A 268 -13.43 -7.37 11.77
N LYS A 269 -14.33 -7.00 10.87
CA LYS A 269 -14.37 -7.55 9.51
C LYS A 269 -14.83 -6.50 8.52
N ILE A 270 -14.50 -6.72 7.24
CA ILE A 270 -14.97 -5.93 6.11
C ILE A 270 -15.62 -6.89 5.11
N GLU A 271 -16.78 -6.53 4.61
CA GLU A 271 -17.46 -7.24 3.54
C GLU A 271 -17.55 -6.35 2.30
N TYR A 272 -17.26 -6.91 1.13
CA TYR A 272 -17.22 -6.22 -0.14
C TYR A 272 -18.49 -6.48 -0.92
N GLN A 273 -19.19 -5.42 -1.28
CA GLN A 273 -20.39 -5.47 -2.10
C GLN A 273 -20.09 -4.84 -3.46
N TYR A 274 -20.15 -5.65 -4.50
CA TYR A 274 -19.84 -5.27 -5.87
C TYR A 274 -21.10 -4.90 -6.65
N SER A 275 -20.97 -3.87 -7.50
CA SER A 275 -21.91 -3.55 -8.57
C SER A 275 -21.15 -3.67 -9.90
N PHE A 276 -21.81 -4.20 -10.90
CA PHE A 276 -21.23 -4.48 -12.20
C PHE A 276 -21.88 -3.59 -13.27
N GLY A 277 -21.07 -3.10 -14.22
CA GLY A 277 -21.57 -2.41 -15.41
C GLY A 277 -22.14 -3.40 -16.44
N LEU A 278 -23.03 -2.90 -17.28
CA LEU A 278 -23.56 -3.63 -18.43
C LEU A 278 -22.51 -3.79 -19.54
#